data_79459bcb2f96a7fc0785df7f0fee0af4
#
_entry.id   79459bcb2f96a7fc0785df7f0fee0af4
#
_cell.length_a   1.000
_cell.length_b   1.000
_cell.length_c   1.000
_cell.angle_alpha   90.00
_cell.angle_beta   90.00
_cell.angle_gamma   90.00
#
_symmetry.space_group_name_H-M   'P 1'
#
loop_
_entity.id
_entity.type
_entity.pdbx_description
1 polymer ?
#
loop_
_entity_poly.entity_id
_entity_poly.type
_entity_poly.pdbx_seq_one_letter_code
_entity_poly.pdbx_strand_id
1 'polypeptide(L)'
;MRIILLNLLFIAVTLPCFAQNLQGWLIYFGNTKIKESKFSIHQEIQLRDYKIVGDHHQTLVRVGAQYQLKPYLVTTLGYGFIYTESFGEPNNPFVEHRIYQEALFNHSMGKAKFRHRLRLEERFIQNQEFRGRFRYCLFADIPLTDKGFAKHGAYIAVYDELFLNIADDANITVFDRNRAYAGIGYKFRDNLGVQLGYMFQNVGVQQGTNNVLLSFHHNLKIK
;
A
#
# COMPACT_ATOMS: atom_id res chain seq x y z
N MET A 1 4.41 7.58 39.17
CA MET A 1 3.43 6.52 38.82
C MET A 1 2.02 7.04 38.54
N ARG A 2 1.45 7.94 39.35
CA ARG A 2 0.10 8.51 39.14
C ARG A 2 -0.06 9.37 37.88
N ILE A 3 0.95 10.11 37.43
CA ILE A 3 0.90 10.98 36.25
C ILE A 3 0.88 10.18 34.94
N ILE A 4 1.58 9.03 34.90
CA ILE A 4 1.61 8.15 33.72
C ILE A 4 0.24 7.47 33.51
N LEU A 5 -0.46 7.11 34.59
CA LEU A 5 -1.80 6.56 34.54
C LEU A 5 -2.85 7.57 34.04
N LEU A 6 -2.69 8.86 34.37
CA LEU A 6 -3.60 9.90 33.91
C LEU A 6 -3.45 10.17 32.40
N ASN A 7 -2.22 10.13 31.87
CA ASN A 7 -1.97 10.29 30.44
C ASN A 7 -2.45 9.08 29.61
N LEU A 8 -2.36 7.87 30.14
CA LEU A 8 -2.91 6.68 29.50
C LEU A 8 -4.45 6.68 29.47
N LEU A 9 -5.08 7.22 30.54
CA LEU A 9 -6.52 7.38 30.59
C LEU A 9 -7.03 8.42 29.58
N PHE A 10 -6.28 9.52 29.37
CA PHE A 10 -6.63 10.56 28.40
C PHE A 10 -6.53 10.08 26.96
N ILE A 11 -5.57 9.21 26.64
CA ILE A 11 -5.44 8.56 25.33
C ILE A 11 -6.60 7.58 25.08
N ALA A 12 -7.05 6.85 26.12
CA ALA A 12 -8.15 5.92 26.01
C ALA A 12 -9.52 6.59 25.75
N VAL A 13 -9.71 7.83 26.23
CA VAL A 13 -10.99 8.57 26.06
C VAL A 13 -11.11 9.19 24.66
N THR A 14 -10.01 9.42 23.96
CA THR A 14 -10.03 10.00 22.60
C THR A 14 -10.15 8.96 21.48
N LEU A 15 -9.96 7.67 21.79
CA LEU A 15 -10.05 6.57 20.81
C LEU A 15 -11.45 6.31 20.22
N PRO A 16 -12.59 6.53 20.90
CA PRO A 16 -13.91 6.24 20.32
C PRO A 16 -14.28 7.12 19.13
N CYS A 17 -13.75 8.33 19.03
CA CYS A 17 -14.12 9.27 17.98
C CYS A 17 -13.52 8.90 16.59
N PHE A 18 -12.43 8.13 16.55
CA PHE A 18 -11.79 7.68 15.31
C PHE A 18 -12.35 6.35 14.79
N ALA A 19 -13.14 5.63 15.59
CA ALA A 19 -13.61 4.29 15.24
C ALA A 19 -14.84 4.27 14.32
N GLN A 20 -15.52 5.40 14.12
CA GLN A 20 -16.83 5.43 13.46
C GLN A 20 -16.82 5.18 11.95
N ASN A 21 -15.67 5.16 11.26
CA ASN A 21 -15.56 4.83 9.82
C ASN A 21 -14.22 4.17 9.52
N LEU A 22 -13.81 3.20 10.34
CA LEU A 22 -12.55 2.51 10.18
C LEU A 22 -12.70 1.33 9.21
N GLN A 23 -12.00 1.41 8.08
CA GLN A 23 -11.97 0.38 7.04
C GLN A 23 -10.84 -0.61 7.30
N GLY A 24 -10.99 -1.85 6.84
CA GLY A 24 -9.99 -2.90 6.98
C GLY A 24 -9.36 -3.30 5.64
N TRP A 25 -8.04 -3.40 5.60
CA TRP A 25 -7.31 -3.89 4.42
C TRP A 25 -6.41 -5.04 4.80
N LEU A 26 -6.60 -6.18 4.15
CA LEU A 26 -5.70 -7.31 4.22
C LEU A 26 -4.90 -7.38 2.93
N ILE A 27 -3.56 -7.39 3.03
CA ILE A 27 -2.69 -7.27 1.87
C ILE A 27 -1.61 -8.36 1.91
N TYR A 28 -1.39 -9.00 0.77
CA TYR A 28 -0.22 -9.84 0.52
C TYR A 28 0.65 -9.20 -0.56
N PHE A 29 1.93 -9.00 -0.25
CA PHE A 29 2.97 -8.61 -1.18
C PHE A 29 3.96 -9.75 -1.35
N GLY A 30 4.03 -10.31 -2.55
CA GLY A 30 5.00 -11.30 -2.96
C GLY A 30 6.04 -10.70 -3.90
N ASN A 31 7.28 -11.14 -3.77
CA ASN A 31 8.32 -10.91 -4.76
C ASN A 31 9.09 -12.22 -4.97
N THR A 32 9.05 -12.75 -6.18
CA THR A 32 9.70 -14.02 -6.52
C THR A 32 10.88 -13.77 -7.45
N LYS A 33 12.09 -13.84 -6.92
CA LYS A 33 13.33 -13.74 -7.71
C LYS A 33 13.53 -15.01 -8.55
N ILE A 34 13.82 -14.81 -9.85
CA ILE A 34 14.04 -15.90 -10.80
C ILE A 34 15.54 -16.22 -10.87
N LYS A 35 15.95 -17.36 -10.31
CA LYS A 35 17.35 -17.84 -10.30
C LYS A 35 18.33 -16.72 -9.91
N GLU A 36 19.51 -16.70 -10.47
CA GLU A 36 20.50 -15.62 -10.32
C GLU A 36 20.33 -14.51 -11.36
N SER A 37 19.15 -14.42 -12.00
CA SER A 37 18.87 -13.40 -13.01
C SER A 37 18.56 -12.05 -12.38
N LYS A 38 18.47 -11.02 -13.22
CA LYS A 38 17.97 -9.68 -12.84
C LYS A 38 16.43 -9.61 -12.84
N PHE A 39 15.74 -10.70 -13.17
CA PHE A 39 14.29 -10.75 -13.23
C PHE A 39 13.68 -11.23 -11.92
N SER A 40 12.54 -10.64 -11.56
CA SER A 40 11.65 -11.11 -10.50
C SER A 40 10.19 -10.90 -10.90
N ILE A 41 9.30 -11.58 -10.20
CA ILE A 41 7.85 -11.44 -10.38
C ILE A 41 7.30 -10.80 -9.11
N HIS A 42 6.65 -9.66 -9.26
CA HIS A 42 5.85 -9.05 -8.21
C HIS A 42 4.45 -9.62 -8.21
N GLN A 43 3.95 -10.01 -7.04
CA GLN A 43 2.57 -10.44 -6.84
C GLN A 43 1.95 -9.60 -5.72
N GLU A 44 0.70 -9.22 -5.88
CA GLU A 44 -0.01 -8.44 -4.87
C GLU A 44 -1.49 -8.84 -4.86
N ILE A 45 -2.01 -9.15 -3.67
CA ILE A 45 -3.43 -9.38 -3.45
C ILE A 45 -3.86 -8.46 -2.31
N GLN A 46 -4.95 -7.73 -2.51
CA GLN A 46 -5.56 -6.89 -1.48
C GLN A 46 -7.04 -7.20 -1.38
N LEU A 47 -7.49 -7.43 -0.15
CA LEU A 47 -8.88 -7.45 0.23
C LEU A 47 -9.14 -6.22 1.09
N ARG A 48 -10.13 -5.44 0.72
CA ARG A 48 -10.49 -4.20 1.38
C ARG A 48 -11.96 -4.23 1.71
N ASP A 49 -12.28 -3.89 2.94
CA ASP A 49 -13.65 -3.84 3.44
C ASP A 49 -13.98 -2.41 3.90
N TYR A 50 -15.25 -2.03 3.80
CA TYR A 50 -15.75 -0.74 4.31
C TYR A 50 -15.77 -0.67 5.84
N LYS A 51 -15.68 -1.82 6.52
CA LYS A 51 -15.46 -1.96 7.97
C LYS A 51 -14.12 -2.64 8.20
N ILE A 52 -13.68 -2.76 9.44
CA ILE A 52 -12.45 -3.51 9.78
C ILE A 52 -12.54 -4.95 9.23
N VAL A 53 -13.72 -5.55 9.34
CA VAL A 53 -14.09 -6.84 8.74
C VAL A 53 -15.56 -6.75 8.30
N GLY A 54 -15.82 -7.15 7.05
CA GLY A 54 -17.17 -7.18 6.48
C GLY A 54 -17.54 -5.95 5.68
N ASP A 55 -18.59 -6.09 4.89
CA ASP A 55 -19.03 -5.15 3.87
C ASP A 55 -17.90 -4.93 2.83
N HIS A 56 -17.80 -5.88 1.91
CA HIS A 56 -16.69 -5.93 0.95
C HIS A 56 -16.66 -4.68 0.08
N HIS A 57 -15.49 -4.07 -0.01
CA HIS A 57 -15.27 -2.89 -0.84
C HIS A 57 -14.53 -3.24 -2.13
N GLN A 58 -13.38 -3.93 -2.02
CA GLN A 58 -12.54 -4.13 -3.18
C GLN A 58 -11.63 -5.34 -3.05
N THR A 59 -11.61 -6.18 -4.09
CA THR A 59 -10.55 -7.16 -4.33
C THR A 59 -9.62 -6.64 -5.41
N LEU A 60 -8.32 -6.63 -5.13
CA LEU A 60 -7.31 -6.21 -6.09
C LEU A 60 -6.24 -7.30 -6.20
N VAL A 61 -5.97 -7.74 -7.44
CA VAL A 61 -4.90 -8.67 -7.78
C VAL A 61 -3.96 -8.00 -8.76
N ARG A 62 -2.65 -8.03 -8.49
CA ARG A 62 -1.62 -7.54 -9.41
C ARG A 62 -0.53 -8.57 -9.62
N VAL A 63 -0.01 -8.58 -10.84
CA VAL A 63 1.21 -9.28 -11.20
C VAL A 63 2.09 -8.34 -12.03
N GLY A 64 3.41 -8.40 -11.83
CA GLY A 64 4.34 -7.57 -12.59
C GLY A 64 5.66 -8.28 -12.83
N ALA A 65 6.14 -8.19 -14.06
CA ALA A 65 7.51 -8.56 -14.40
C ALA A 65 8.45 -7.43 -13.99
N GLN A 66 9.40 -7.74 -13.14
CA GLN A 66 10.39 -6.78 -12.63
C GLN A 66 11.76 -7.07 -13.23
N TYR A 67 12.48 -6.00 -13.52
CA TYR A 67 13.87 -6.06 -13.97
C TYR A 67 14.74 -5.14 -13.13
N GLN A 68 15.80 -5.67 -12.54
CA GLN A 68 16.78 -4.90 -11.78
C GLN A 68 17.78 -4.21 -12.73
N LEU A 69 17.46 -2.97 -13.11
CA LEU A 69 18.25 -2.20 -14.04
C LEU A 69 19.61 -1.80 -13.43
N LYS A 70 19.59 -1.38 -12.16
CA LYS A 70 20.76 -1.03 -11.33
C LYS A 70 20.57 -1.59 -9.93
N PRO A 71 21.60 -1.70 -9.08
CA PRO A 71 21.45 -2.15 -7.69
C PRO A 71 20.39 -1.37 -6.89
N TYR A 72 20.21 -0.10 -7.21
CA TYR A 72 19.28 0.82 -6.56
C TYR A 72 18.00 1.07 -7.36
N LEU A 73 17.85 0.53 -8.57
CA LEU A 73 16.73 0.80 -9.48
C LEU A 73 16.12 -0.49 -10.01
N VAL A 74 14.85 -0.70 -9.71
CA VAL A 74 14.01 -1.77 -10.27
C VAL A 74 12.91 -1.16 -11.10
N THR A 75 12.72 -1.68 -12.31
CA THR A 75 11.60 -1.32 -13.19
C THR A 75 10.59 -2.45 -13.23
N THR A 76 9.31 -2.13 -13.40
CA THR A 76 8.21 -3.10 -13.45
C THR A 76 7.26 -2.76 -14.59
N LEU A 77 6.88 -3.77 -15.35
CA LEU A 77 5.70 -3.75 -16.21
C LEU A 77 4.69 -4.74 -15.63
N GLY A 78 3.48 -4.30 -15.37
CA GLY A 78 2.52 -5.14 -14.70
C GLY A 78 1.08 -4.92 -15.11
N TYR A 79 0.26 -5.87 -14.67
CA TYR A 79 -1.18 -5.88 -14.85
C TYR A 79 -1.89 -5.99 -13.51
N GLY A 80 -3.04 -5.34 -13.39
CA GLY A 80 -3.91 -5.40 -12.22
C GLY A 80 -5.36 -5.62 -12.60
N PHE A 81 -6.01 -6.53 -11.91
CA PHE A 81 -7.45 -6.73 -11.93
C PHE A 81 -8.04 -6.22 -10.62
N ILE A 82 -9.07 -5.39 -10.72
CA ILE A 82 -9.73 -4.81 -9.56
C ILE A 82 -11.24 -5.04 -9.70
N TYR A 83 -11.82 -5.67 -8.69
CA TYR A 83 -13.24 -5.81 -8.49
C TYR A 83 -13.66 -4.90 -7.35
N THR A 84 -14.68 -4.09 -7.54
CA THR A 84 -15.14 -3.09 -6.55
C THR A 84 -16.63 -3.19 -6.37
N GLU A 85 -17.08 -3.12 -5.12
CA GLU A 85 -18.49 -3.02 -4.71
C GLU A 85 -18.77 -1.68 -4.05
N SER A 86 -20.00 -1.21 -4.14
CA SER A 86 -20.48 -0.04 -3.40
C SER A 86 -20.80 -0.42 -1.95
N PHE A 87 -20.80 0.56 -1.06
CA PHE A 87 -21.20 0.35 0.33
C PHE A 87 -22.68 -0.06 0.43
N GLY A 88 -22.98 -1.11 1.20
CA GLY A 88 -24.34 -1.58 1.45
C GLY A 88 -25.00 -2.27 0.25
N GLU A 89 -26.33 -2.43 0.29
CA GLU A 89 -27.13 -3.07 -0.74
C GLU A 89 -28.02 -2.06 -1.50
N PRO A 90 -28.13 -2.14 -2.84
CA PRO A 90 -27.42 -3.06 -3.75
C PRO A 90 -25.97 -2.64 -3.95
N ASN A 91 -25.05 -3.61 -3.87
CA ASN A 91 -23.61 -3.38 -3.89
C ASN A 91 -23.00 -2.98 -5.27
N ASN A 92 -23.80 -2.99 -6.34
CA ASN A 92 -23.49 -2.49 -7.68
C ASN A 92 -22.03 -2.71 -8.13
N PRO A 93 -21.61 -3.97 -8.34
CA PRO A 93 -20.22 -4.28 -8.60
C PRO A 93 -19.76 -3.81 -9.98
N PHE A 94 -18.48 -3.45 -10.09
CA PHE A 94 -17.81 -3.18 -11.35
C PHE A 94 -16.36 -3.64 -11.32
N VAL A 95 -15.80 -3.82 -12.53
CA VAL A 95 -14.42 -4.26 -12.70
C VAL A 95 -13.57 -3.18 -13.34
N GLU A 96 -12.28 -3.23 -13.04
CA GLU A 96 -11.27 -2.37 -13.63
C GLU A 96 -10.03 -3.19 -13.97
N HIS A 97 -9.53 -3.03 -15.19
CA HIS A 97 -8.25 -3.56 -15.64
C HIS A 97 -7.22 -2.43 -15.65
N ARG A 98 -6.00 -2.74 -15.22
CA ARG A 98 -4.89 -1.77 -15.22
C ARG A 98 -3.66 -2.38 -15.87
N ILE A 99 -3.02 -1.60 -16.73
CA ILE A 99 -1.63 -1.82 -17.12
C ILE A 99 -0.82 -0.78 -16.36
N TYR A 100 0.34 -1.14 -15.84
CA TYR A 100 1.17 -0.16 -15.13
C TYR A 100 2.66 -0.35 -15.42
N GLN A 101 3.35 0.79 -15.49
CA GLN A 101 4.79 0.89 -15.52
C GLN A 101 5.26 1.51 -14.20
N GLU A 102 6.35 0.96 -13.65
CA GLU A 102 6.86 1.43 -12.37
C GLU A 102 8.38 1.51 -12.38
N ALA A 103 8.91 2.53 -11.71
CA ALA A 103 10.31 2.64 -11.35
C ALA A 103 10.41 2.78 -9.83
N LEU A 104 11.19 1.91 -9.20
CA LEU A 104 11.44 1.86 -7.77
C LEU A 104 12.93 2.15 -7.50
N PHE A 105 13.19 3.32 -6.90
CA PHE A 105 14.52 3.72 -6.45
C PHE A 105 14.69 3.40 -4.97
N ASN A 106 15.78 2.73 -4.63
CA ASN A 106 16.10 2.34 -3.26
C ASN A 106 17.39 3.02 -2.81
N HIS A 107 17.39 3.63 -1.63
CA HIS A 107 18.60 4.09 -0.98
C HIS A 107 18.51 3.93 0.53
N SER A 108 19.64 4.09 1.23
CA SER A 108 19.70 4.05 2.69
C SER A 108 20.37 5.30 3.22
N MET A 109 19.92 5.77 4.37
CA MET A 109 20.55 6.84 5.13
C MET A 109 20.71 6.37 6.57
N GLY A 110 21.93 6.13 7.00
CA GLY A 110 22.22 5.42 8.24
C GLY A 110 21.60 4.01 8.23
N LYS A 111 20.82 3.68 9.26
CA LYS A 111 20.10 2.41 9.36
C LYS A 111 18.73 2.42 8.66
N ALA A 112 18.23 3.58 8.26
CA ALA A 112 16.92 3.72 7.61
C ALA A 112 17.00 3.39 6.11
N LYS A 113 15.95 2.76 5.59
CA LYS A 113 15.79 2.43 4.16
C LYS A 113 14.70 3.29 3.56
N PHE A 114 15.00 3.90 2.43
CA PHE A 114 14.07 4.71 1.66
C PHE A 114 13.81 4.09 0.29
N ARG A 115 12.57 4.21 -0.17
CA ARG A 115 12.16 3.77 -1.50
C ARG A 115 11.26 4.83 -2.13
N HIS A 116 11.61 5.26 -3.33
CA HIS A 116 10.81 6.16 -4.15
C HIS A 116 10.18 5.36 -5.27
N ARG A 117 8.87 5.32 -5.32
CA ARG A 117 8.12 4.63 -6.37
C ARG A 117 7.42 5.63 -7.26
N LEU A 118 7.76 5.62 -8.53
CA LEU A 118 7.05 6.31 -9.59
C LEU A 118 6.25 5.28 -10.36
N ARG A 119 4.96 5.51 -10.57
CA ARG A 119 4.09 4.58 -11.30
C ARG A 119 3.15 5.34 -12.23
N LEU A 120 3.07 4.88 -13.46
CA LEU A 120 2.02 5.23 -14.41
C LEU A 120 1.02 4.09 -14.46
N GLU A 121 -0.26 4.39 -14.45
CA GLU A 121 -1.35 3.42 -14.56
C GLU A 121 -2.28 3.83 -15.72
N GLU A 122 -2.50 2.90 -16.62
CA GLU A 122 -3.52 2.93 -17.67
C GLU A 122 -4.73 2.16 -17.15
N ARG A 123 -5.86 2.85 -17.02
CA ARG A 123 -7.03 2.33 -16.32
C ARG A 123 -8.21 2.16 -17.26
N PHE A 124 -8.70 0.93 -17.37
CA PHE A 124 -9.85 0.53 -18.15
C PHE A 124 -10.96 0.12 -17.18
N ILE A 125 -11.83 1.07 -16.84
CA ILE A 125 -12.91 0.91 -15.88
C ILE A 125 -14.17 0.56 -16.65
N GLN A 126 -14.90 -0.45 -16.20
CA GLN A 126 -16.16 -0.88 -16.80
C GLN A 126 -17.12 0.31 -16.94
N ASN A 127 -17.67 0.51 -18.16
CA ASN A 127 -18.61 1.57 -18.51
C ASN A 127 -18.07 3.01 -18.29
N GLN A 128 -16.75 3.18 -18.29
CA GLN A 128 -16.11 4.50 -18.22
C GLN A 128 -15.06 4.62 -19.31
N GLU A 129 -14.74 5.86 -19.66
CA GLU A 129 -13.67 6.16 -20.58
C GLU A 129 -12.29 5.83 -20.00
N PHE A 130 -11.32 5.69 -20.89
CA PHE A 130 -9.92 5.48 -20.53
C PHE A 130 -9.40 6.58 -19.59
N ARG A 131 -8.64 6.19 -18.56
CA ARG A 131 -8.02 7.12 -17.62
C ARG A 131 -6.57 6.77 -17.38
N GLY A 132 -5.70 7.76 -17.48
CA GLY A 132 -4.34 7.69 -17.01
C GLY A 132 -4.22 8.15 -15.57
N ARG A 133 -3.22 7.60 -14.84
CA ARG A 133 -2.91 8.06 -13.49
C ARG A 133 -1.41 7.95 -13.20
N PHE A 134 -0.84 9.04 -12.71
CA PHE A 134 0.50 9.06 -12.16
C PHE A 134 0.45 8.88 -10.64
N ARG A 135 1.42 8.16 -10.10
CA ARG A 135 1.55 7.97 -8.64
C ARG A 135 3.01 8.13 -8.24
N TYR A 136 3.23 8.86 -7.17
CA TYR A 136 4.50 8.93 -6.48
C TYR A 136 4.32 8.48 -5.04
N CYS A 137 5.21 7.59 -4.55
CA CYS A 137 5.20 7.15 -3.18
C CYS A 137 6.61 7.15 -2.60
N LEU A 138 6.75 7.81 -1.46
CA LEU A 138 7.95 7.76 -0.64
C LEU A 138 7.71 6.84 0.55
N PHE A 139 8.50 5.78 0.66
CA PHE A 139 8.52 4.89 1.80
C PHE A 139 9.77 5.14 2.63
N ALA A 140 9.63 5.05 3.96
CA ALA A 140 10.76 5.01 4.88
C ALA A 140 10.54 3.89 5.91
N ASP A 141 11.51 2.98 6.00
CA ASP A 141 11.54 1.92 6.98
C ASP A 141 12.69 2.19 7.95
N ILE A 142 12.39 2.28 9.25
CA ILE A 142 13.34 2.65 10.31
C ILE A 142 13.44 1.49 11.30
N PRO A 143 14.60 0.82 11.46
CA PRO A 143 14.74 -0.30 12.36
C PRO A 143 14.60 0.15 13.82
N LEU A 144 13.84 -0.61 14.61
CA LEU A 144 13.65 -0.40 16.05
C LEU A 144 14.60 -1.25 16.90
N THR A 145 15.18 -2.29 16.31
CA THR A 145 16.05 -3.24 17.01
C THR A 145 17.40 -3.35 16.30
N ASP A 146 18.42 -3.85 17.00
CA ASP A 146 19.74 -4.08 16.42
C ASP A 146 19.73 -5.14 15.32
N LYS A 147 18.72 -6.03 15.32
CA LYS A 147 18.50 -7.00 14.23
C LYS A 147 18.04 -6.34 12.93
N GLY A 148 17.58 -5.08 12.98
CA GLY A 148 17.19 -4.30 11.82
C GLY A 148 16.08 -4.97 11.02
N PHE A 149 16.36 -5.26 9.75
CA PHE A 149 15.44 -5.93 8.83
C PHE A 149 15.69 -7.43 8.65
N ALA A 150 16.55 -8.02 9.49
CA ALA A 150 16.79 -9.46 9.54
C ALA A 150 15.71 -10.19 10.34
N LYS A 151 15.79 -11.52 10.38
CA LYS A 151 14.91 -12.38 11.18
C LYS A 151 14.80 -11.89 12.62
N HIS A 152 13.59 -11.79 13.13
CA HIS A 152 13.21 -11.25 14.46
C HIS A 152 13.52 -9.76 14.66
N GLY A 153 13.75 -9.02 13.57
CA GLY A 153 13.85 -7.57 13.60
C GLY A 153 12.48 -6.89 13.54
N ALA A 154 12.33 -5.79 14.28
CA ALA A 154 11.17 -4.92 14.24
C ALA A 154 11.56 -3.54 13.69
N TYR A 155 10.64 -2.89 12.99
CA TYR A 155 10.87 -1.59 12.36
C TYR A 155 9.59 -0.77 12.28
N ILE A 156 9.74 0.55 12.22
CA ILE A 156 8.66 1.47 11.84
C ILE A 156 8.64 1.54 10.32
N ALA A 157 7.45 1.44 9.74
CA ALA A 157 7.20 1.64 8.32
C ALA A 157 6.28 2.85 8.13
N VAL A 158 6.72 3.84 7.37
CA VAL A 158 5.89 5.00 7.00
C VAL A 158 5.93 5.18 5.50
N TYR A 159 4.83 5.69 4.93
CA TYR A 159 4.82 6.16 3.56
C TYR A 159 3.83 7.30 3.36
N ASP A 160 4.13 8.12 2.37
CA ASP A 160 3.19 9.06 1.76
C ASP A 160 3.09 8.77 0.27
N GLU A 161 1.85 8.69 -0.24
CA GLU A 161 1.59 8.38 -1.64
C GLU A 161 0.62 9.38 -2.25
N LEU A 162 1.09 10.09 -3.26
CA LEU A 162 0.33 11.04 -4.07
C LEU A 162 -0.17 10.37 -5.35
N PHE A 163 -1.41 10.65 -5.72
CA PHE A 163 -2.06 10.17 -6.94
C PHE A 163 -2.56 11.36 -7.75
N LEU A 164 -2.16 11.43 -9.00
CA LEU A 164 -2.55 12.47 -9.94
C LEU A 164 -3.22 11.85 -11.17
N ASN A 165 -4.40 12.32 -11.52
CA ASN A 165 -5.06 11.93 -12.76
C ASN A 165 -4.32 12.57 -13.95
N ILE A 166 -4.14 11.77 -14.99
CA ILE A 166 -3.69 12.22 -16.30
C ILE A 166 -4.91 12.03 -17.21
N ALA A 167 -5.68 13.08 -17.40
CA ALA A 167 -6.89 13.04 -18.22
C ALA A 167 -6.95 14.30 -19.07
N ASP A 168 -7.44 14.14 -20.28
CA ASP A 168 -7.69 15.24 -21.22
C ASP A 168 -9.17 15.72 -21.10
N ASP A 169 -9.76 15.57 -19.89
CA ASP A 169 -11.13 15.94 -19.57
C ASP A 169 -11.12 17.05 -18.50
N ALA A 170 -11.65 18.22 -18.84
CA ALA A 170 -11.74 19.38 -17.95
C ALA A 170 -12.57 19.12 -16.68
N ASN A 171 -13.41 18.09 -16.65
CA ASN A 171 -14.20 17.69 -15.49
C ASN A 171 -13.42 16.81 -14.50
N ILE A 172 -12.22 16.35 -14.85
CA ILE A 172 -11.40 15.50 -14.00
C ILE A 172 -10.33 16.35 -13.31
N THR A 173 -10.40 16.44 -11.99
CA THR A 173 -9.38 17.14 -11.20
C THR A 173 -8.04 16.39 -11.27
N VAL A 174 -6.94 17.13 -11.42
CA VAL A 174 -5.58 16.58 -11.44
C VAL A 174 -5.28 15.79 -10.16
N PHE A 175 -5.65 16.34 -9.00
CA PHE A 175 -5.50 15.64 -7.73
C PHE A 175 -6.57 14.54 -7.60
N ASP A 176 -6.15 13.24 -7.54
CA ASP A 176 -7.05 12.11 -7.27
C ASP A 176 -7.13 11.86 -5.77
N ARG A 177 -6.00 11.59 -5.14
CA ARG A 177 -5.92 11.30 -3.68
C ARG A 177 -4.50 11.39 -3.13
N ASN A 178 -4.43 11.38 -1.80
CA ASN A 178 -3.21 11.18 -1.04
C ASN A 178 -3.43 10.11 0.03
N ARG A 179 -2.37 9.36 0.37
CA ARG A 179 -2.34 8.35 1.43
C ARG A 179 -1.13 8.57 2.31
N ALA A 180 -1.36 8.80 3.58
CA ALA A 180 -0.33 8.83 4.62
C ALA A 180 -0.49 7.59 5.51
N TYR A 181 0.57 6.81 5.68
CA TYR A 181 0.60 5.56 6.43
C TYR A 181 1.70 5.56 7.47
N ALA A 182 1.39 4.99 8.63
CA ALA A 182 2.36 4.64 9.65
C ALA A 182 2.02 3.27 10.27
N GLY A 183 3.03 2.45 10.47
CA GLY A 183 2.85 1.12 11.04
C GLY A 183 4.12 0.53 11.61
N ILE A 184 3.96 -0.63 12.23
CA ILE A 184 5.05 -1.43 12.80
C ILE A 184 5.17 -2.70 11.97
N GLY A 185 6.39 -3.01 11.55
CA GLY A 185 6.75 -4.22 10.85
C GLY A 185 7.56 -5.16 11.73
N TYR A 186 7.36 -6.46 11.53
CA TYR A 186 8.13 -7.52 12.18
C TYR A 186 8.53 -8.59 11.16
N LYS A 187 9.79 -9.07 11.25
CA LYS A 187 10.36 -10.11 10.39
C LYS A 187 10.33 -11.46 11.10
N PHE A 188 9.41 -12.35 10.71
CA PHE A 188 9.41 -13.74 11.23
C PHE A 188 10.60 -14.54 10.69
N ARG A 189 10.95 -14.29 9.41
CA ARG A 189 12.11 -14.86 8.71
C ARG A 189 12.73 -13.74 7.86
N ASP A 190 13.93 -13.94 7.35
CA ASP A 190 14.57 -12.96 6.47
C ASP A 190 13.74 -12.67 5.22
N ASN A 191 12.99 -13.66 4.76
CA ASN A 191 12.13 -13.56 3.58
C ASN A 191 10.64 -13.34 3.88
N LEU A 192 10.21 -13.36 5.15
CA LEU A 192 8.80 -13.22 5.52
C LEU A 192 8.64 -12.23 6.67
N GLY A 193 7.80 -11.24 6.46
CA GLY A 193 7.44 -10.25 7.47
C GLY A 193 5.97 -9.88 7.42
N VAL A 194 5.52 -9.20 8.46
CA VAL A 194 4.17 -8.64 8.60
C VAL A 194 4.29 -7.16 8.96
N GLN A 195 3.33 -6.36 8.52
CA GLN A 195 3.15 -4.99 9.01
C GLN A 195 1.69 -4.81 9.44
N LEU A 196 1.50 -4.16 10.57
CA LEU A 196 0.23 -3.65 11.04
C LEU A 196 0.34 -2.14 11.14
N GLY A 197 -0.59 -1.42 10.55
CA GLY A 197 -0.53 0.03 10.58
C GLY A 197 -1.85 0.71 10.26
N TYR A 198 -1.82 2.01 10.36
CA TYR A 198 -2.92 2.91 10.07
C TYR A 198 -2.60 3.77 8.86
N MET A 199 -3.60 3.99 8.02
CA MET A 199 -3.51 4.83 6.83
C MET A 199 -4.68 5.80 6.77
N PHE A 200 -4.39 7.08 6.70
CA PHE A 200 -5.37 8.08 6.31
C PHE A 200 -5.33 8.26 4.78
N GLN A 201 -6.49 8.18 4.15
CA GLN A 201 -6.64 8.44 2.73
C GLN A 201 -7.54 9.65 2.52
N ASN A 202 -7.03 10.70 1.91
CA ASN A 202 -7.80 11.84 1.41
C ASN A 202 -8.12 11.63 -0.07
N VAL A 203 -9.38 11.79 -0.47
CA VAL A 203 -9.85 11.59 -1.86
C VAL A 203 -10.50 12.87 -2.37
N GLY A 204 -9.76 13.67 -3.14
CA GLY A 204 -10.24 14.91 -3.75
C GLY A 204 -10.86 15.85 -2.69
N VAL A 205 -12.10 16.25 -2.95
CA VAL A 205 -12.90 17.12 -2.05
C VAL A 205 -13.76 16.33 -1.06
N GLN A 206 -13.72 15.00 -1.10
CA GLN A 206 -14.51 14.14 -0.23
C GLN A 206 -13.87 14.03 1.16
N GLN A 207 -14.67 13.61 2.15
CA GLN A 207 -14.13 13.28 3.46
C GLN A 207 -13.12 12.14 3.35
N GLY A 208 -12.00 12.28 4.07
CA GLY A 208 -10.96 11.26 4.14
C GLY A 208 -11.46 9.97 4.79
N THR A 209 -10.83 8.85 4.46
CA THR A 209 -11.10 7.54 5.07
C THR A 209 -9.96 7.11 5.98
N ASN A 210 -10.32 6.45 7.06
CA ASN A 210 -9.42 5.88 8.05
C ASN A 210 -9.31 4.37 7.82
N ASN A 211 -8.10 3.83 7.71
CA ASN A 211 -7.90 2.44 7.34
C ASN A 211 -6.89 1.76 8.27
N VAL A 212 -7.22 0.56 8.74
CA VAL A 212 -6.26 -0.36 9.37
C VAL A 212 -5.77 -1.34 8.32
N LEU A 213 -4.45 -1.48 8.20
CA LEU A 213 -3.81 -2.34 7.22
C LEU A 213 -3.04 -3.45 7.93
N LEU A 214 -3.37 -4.70 7.59
CA LEU A 214 -2.53 -5.85 7.89
C LEU A 214 -1.91 -6.34 6.59
N SER A 215 -0.58 -6.30 6.48
CA SER A 215 0.11 -6.72 5.27
C SER A 215 1.19 -7.76 5.54
N PHE A 216 1.27 -8.74 4.64
CA PHE A 216 2.30 -9.78 4.61
C PHE A 216 3.27 -9.50 3.47
N HIS A 217 4.56 -9.57 3.76
CA HIS A 217 5.64 -9.32 2.81
C HIS A 217 6.49 -10.57 2.65
N HIS A 218 6.45 -11.18 1.48
CA HIS A 218 7.09 -12.47 1.23
C HIS A 218 8.04 -12.40 0.03
N ASN A 219 9.32 -12.58 0.27
CA ASN A 219 10.35 -12.69 -0.77
C ASN A 219 10.68 -14.17 -1.02
N LEU A 220 10.43 -14.61 -2.24
CA LEU A 220 10.68 -15.97 -2.70
C LEU A 220 11.87 -16.00 -3.66
N LYS A 221 12.48 -17.16 -3.81
CA LYS A 221 13.52 -17.42 -4.81
C LYS A 221 13.24 -18.79 -5.44
N ILE A 222 13.06 -18.79 -6.76
CA ILE A 222 13.02 -20.02 -7.56
C ILE A 222 14.48 -20.38 -7.88
N LYS A 223 14.84 -21.65 -7.61
CA LYS A 223 16.18 -22.21 -7.91
C LYS A 223 16.31 -22.58 -9.38
#